data_2db1457b1cc5facbe7c4aa14a18d8a20
#
_entry.id   2db1457b1cc5facbe7c4aa14a18d8a20
#
_cell.length_a   1.000
_cell.length_b   1.000
_cell.length_c   1.000
_cell.angle_alpha   90.00
_cell.angle_beta   90.00
_cell.angle_gamma   90.00
#
_symmetry.space_group_name_H-M   'P 1'
#
loop_
_entity.id
_entity.type
_entity.pdbx_description
1 polymer ?
#
loop_
_entity_poly.entity_id
_entity_poly.type
_entity_poly.pdbx_seq_one_letter_code
_entity_poly.pdbx_strand_id
1 'polypeptide(L)'
;MEYREYSTPHTVRKHFHSIRILMLTGMALIVMLFGAIGHGATTSAQTPAATPVASAVASACDAIAPGTGAKEWIQTELYFGTTKADGTELTDDEFNLFLDKEITPRFPDGLTVLTGYGQWRTAAGEPTSEKSVVVIILYPADPSGGTSAKVQDIREAYKTEFDQESVLRADTPGVCVSF
;
A
#
# COMPACT_ATOMS: atom_id res chain seq x y z
N MET A 1 48.54 -15.13 -14.73
CA MET A 1 47.45 -14.23 -14.28
C MET A 1 46.82 -14.88 -13.08
N GLU A 2 47.07 -14.26 -11.96
CA GLU A 2 46.86 -14.83 -10.62
C GLU A 2 45.41 -14.53 -10.15
N TYR A 3 44.64 -15.59 -9.89
CA TYR A 3 43.30 -15.49 -9.36
C TYR A 3 43.38 -15.17 -7.86
N ARG A 4 42.95 -13.97 -7.47
CA ARG A 4 42.87 -13.55 -6.07
C ARG A 4 41.55 -14.06 -5.46
N GLU A 5 41.63 -15.06 -4.58
CA GLU A 5 40.54 -15.52 -3.71
C GLU A 5 40.05 -14.37 -2.83
N TYR A 6 38.75 -14.07 -2.92
CA TYR A 6 38.08 -13.16 -2.00
C TYR A 6 37.46 -13.97 -0.86
N SER A 7 38.01 -13.72 0.31
CA SER A 7 37.68 -14.27 1.61
C SER A 7 36.21 -13.92 2.00
N THR A 8 35.48 -14.90 2.53
CA THR A 8 34.13 -14.81 3.06
C THR A 8 34.01 -13.87 4.26
N PRO A 9 32.99 -13.00 4.36
CA PRO A 9 32.74 -12.21 5.56
C PRO A 9 31.83 -12.94 6.57
N HIS A 10 32.34 -12.96 7.75
CA HIS A 10 31.78 -13.04 9.09
C HIS A 10 30.25 -13.16 9.28
N THR A 11 29.89 -14.24 9.96
CA THR A 11 28.64 -14.49 10.67
C THR A 11 28.30 -13.37 11.65
N VAL A 12 27.26 -12.61 11.37
CA VAL A 12 26.67 -11.64 12.30
C VAL A 12 25.71 -12.37 13.24
N ARG A 13 26.15 -12.53 14.47
CA ARG A 13 25.39 -13.08 15.59
C ARG A 13 24.31 -12.09 16.02
N LYS A 14 23.04 -12.40 15.80
CA LYS A 14 21.90 -11.63 16.29
C LYS A 14 21.73 -11.84 17.80
N HIS A 15 22.03 -10.82 18.59
CA HIS A 15 21.64 -10.76 20.00
C HIS A 15 20.18 -10.35 20.13
N PHE A 16 19.34 -11.28 20.53
CA PHE A 16 17.98 -10.99 21.01
C PHE A 16 18.09 -10.45 22.45
N HIS A 17 17.77 -9.18 22.64
CA HIS A 17 17.55 -8.63 23.97
C HIS A 17 16.07 -8.78 24.33
N SER A 18 15.80 -9.71 25.24
CA SER A 18 14.50 -9.85 25.89
C SER A 18 14.31 -8.69 26.87
N ILE A 19 13.44 -7.75 26.55
CA ILE A 19 12.98 -6.73 27.50
C ILE A 19 11.82 -7.33 28.29
N ARG A 20 12.09 -7.69 29.55
CA ARG A 20 11.07 -8.03 30.55
C ARG A 20 10.49 -6.73 31.09
N ILE A 21 9.22 -6.47 30.78
CA ILE A 21 8.46 -5.38 31.39
C ILE A 21 7.98 -5.85 32.76
N LEU A 22 8.49 -5.19 33.79
CA LEU A 22 8.13 -5.39 35.18
C LEU A 22 6.88 -4.56 35.48
N MET A 23 5.76 -5.21 35.77
CA MET A 23 4.54 -4.57 36.27
C MET A 23 4.73 -4.17 37.74
N LEU A 24 4.70 -2.91 38.04
CA LEU A 24 4.59 -2.37 39.42
C LEU A 24 3.18 -1.87 39.64
N THR A 25 2.44 -2.60 40.45
CA THR A 25 1.16 -2.25 41.06
C THR A 25 1.40 -1.19 42.12
N GLY A 26 0.85 0.01 41.92
CA GLY A 26 0.80 1.08 42.93
C GLY A 26 -0.63 1.38 43.31
N MET A 27 -1.09 0.80 44.42
CA MET A 27 -2.36 1.07 45.05
C MET A 27 -2.18 2.28 45.98
N ALA A 28 -2.83 3.40 45.68
CA ALA A 28 -2.90 4.53 46.60
C ALA A 28 -4.36 4.80 46.98
N LEU A 29 -4.65 4.45 48.23
CA LEU A 29 -5.85 4.73 48.98
C LEU A 29 -5.83 6.20 49.40
N ILE A 30 -6.83 7.03 49.08
CA ILE A 30 -7.06 8.33 49.70
C ILE A 30 -8.49 8.40 50.21
N VAL A 31 -8.50 8.67 51.50
CA VAL A 31 -9.57 8.74 52.46
C VAL A 31 -10.49 9.94 52.23
N MET A 32 -11.78 9.73 52.46
CA MET A 32 -12.87 10.68 52.62
C MET A 32 -12.58 11.79 53.65
N LEU A 33 -12.97 13.01 53.34
CA LEU A 33 -13.39 13.95 54.41
C LEU A 33 -14.67 14.67 53.96
N PHE A 34 -15.68 14.55 54.82
CA PHE A 34 -16.98 15.19 54.78
C PHE A 34 -16.85 16.72 54.90
N GLY A 35 -17.63 17.44 54.11
CA GLY A 35 -17.92 18.86 54.35
C GLY A 35 -19.31 19.20 53.80
N ALA A 36 -20.24 19.33 54.67
CA ALA A 36 -21.64 19.69 54.36
C ALA A 36 -21.80 21.20 54.19
N ILE A 37 -22.91 21.55 53.57
CA ILE A 37 -23.66 22.84 53.66
C ILE A 37 -23.50 23.80 52.49
N GLY A 38 -24.61 24.00 51.77
CA GLY A 38 -24.79 25.14 50.84
C GLY A 38 -25.90 24.87 49.82
N HIS A 39 -27.19 24.99 50.21
CA HIS A 39 -28.29 25.01 49.25
C HIS A 39 -28.29 26.33 48.51
N GLY A 40 -27.67 26.40 47.37
CA GLY A 40 -27.82 27.45 46.40
C GLY A 40 -28.56 26.92 45.19
N ALA A 41 -29.83 27.28 45.04
CA ALA A 41 -30.58 26.99 43.82
C ALA A 41 -30.02 27.86 42.71
N THR A 42 -29.08 27.32 41.95
CA THR A 42 -28.63 27.91 40.69
C THR A 42 -29.55 27.41 39.57
N THR A 43 -30.41 28.33 39.11
CA THR A 43 -31.14 28.14 37.86
C THR A 43 -30.15 27.96 36.73
N SER A 44 -29.90 26.75 36.33
CA SER A 44 -29.07 26.46 35.13
C SER A 44 -29.85 26.91 33.89
N ALA A 45 -29.48 28.04 33.33
CA ALA A 45 -29.86 28.38 31.98
C ALA A 45 -29.30 27.30 31.05
N GLN A 46 -30.18 26.43 30.54
CA GLN A 46 -29.81 25.50 29.47
C GLN A 46 -29.51 26.32 28.22
N THR A 47 -28.24 26.50 27.95
CA THR A 47 -27.77 26.91 26.61
C THR A 47 -28.28 25.83 25.63
N PRO A 48 -29.05 26.20 24.58
CA PRO A 48 -29.43 25.23 23.55
C PRO A 48 -28.17 24.62 22.98
N ALA A 49 -28.06 23.30 23.09
CA ALA A 49 -26.99 22.56 22.47
C ALA A 49 -27.04 22.86 20.97
N ALA A 50 -26.04 23.58 20.49
CA ALA A 50 -25.86 23.75 19.04
C ALA A 50 -25.67 22.34 18.46
N THR A 51 -26.65 21.89 17.68
CA THR A 51 -26.53 20.68 16.89
C THR A 51 -25.31 20.86 16.00
N PRO A 52 -24.29 20.00 16.05
CA PRO A 52 -23.16 20.10 15.14
C PRO A 52 -23.72 19.91 13.73
N VAL A 53 -23.80 20.99 12.95
CA VAL A 53 -23.98 20.90 11.51
C VAL A 53 -22.69 20.28 11.03
N ALA A 54 -22.73 18.97 10.74
CA ALA A 54 -21.65 18.33 10.01
C ALA A 54 -21.59 19.04 8.66
N SER A 55 -20.71 20.02 8.55
CA SER A 55 -20.32 20.58 7.25
C SER A 55 -19.76 19.39 6.47
N ALA A 56 -20.50 18.94 5.46
CA ALA A 56 -19.96 18.01 4.49
C ALA A 56 -18.72 18.69 3.88
N VAL A 57 -17.55 18.22 4.27
CA VAL A 57 -16.30 18.66 3.64
C VAL A 57 -16.41 18.20 2.20
N ALA A 58 -16.53 19.14 1.26
CA ALA A 58 -16.49 18.82 -0.16
C ALA A 58 -15.22 18.01 -0.43
N SER A 59 -15.33 16.90 -1.18
CA SER A 59 -14.18 16.07 -1.49
C SER A 59 -13.19 16.86 -2.33
N ALA A 60 -11.90 16.55 -2.24
CA ALA A 60 -10.90 17.20 -3.09
C ALA A 60 -11.28 17.07 -4.57
N CYS A 61 -11.96 16.00 -4.95
CA CYS A 61 -12.42 15.76 -6.30
C CYS A 61 -13.55 16.72 -6.76
N ASP A 62 -14.40 17.20 -5.84
CA ASP A 62 -15.42 18.20 -6.19
C ASP A 62 -14.80 19.54 -6.60
N ALA A 63 -13.60 19.87 -6.05
CA ALA A 63 -12.86 21.05 -6.44
C ALA A 63 -12.19 20.93 -7.82
N ILE A 64 -11.76 19.72 -8.20
CA ILE A 64 -11.05 19.42 -9.46
C ILE A 64 -12.05 19.20 -10.59
N ALA A 65 -13.13 18.45 -10.33
CA ALA A 65 -14.12 18.02 -11.30
C ALA A 65 -15.55 18.26 -10.78
N PRO A 66 -15.98 19.54 -10.66
CA PRO A 66 -17.26 19.87 -10.05
C PRO A 66 -18.43 19.32 -10.85
N GLY A 67 -19.38 18.72 -10.14
CA GLY A 67 -20.62 18.19 -10.75
C GLY A 67 -20.47 16.86 -11.50
N THR A 68 -19.29 16.26 -11.52
CA THR A 68 -19.05 14.95 -12.19
C THR A 68 -19.32 13.76 -11.29
N GLY A 69 -19.46 13.98 -9.98
CA GLY A 69 -19.53 12.89 -8.98
C GLY A 69 -18.23 12.11 -8.82
N ALA A 70 -17.11 12.70 -9.23
CA ALA A 70 -15.80 12.07 -9.12
C ALA A 70 -15.47 11.70 -7.67
N LYS A 71 -14.83 10.53 -7.51
CA LYS A 71 -14.40 9.98 -6.22
C LYS A 71 -12.90 9.80 -6.20
N GLU A 72 -12.32 9.86 -5.00
CA GLU A 72 -10.91 9.60 -4.80
C GLU A 72 -10.61 8.09 -4.89
N TRP A 73 -9.70 7.76 -5.80
CA TRP A 73 -9.23 6.41 -6.04
C TRP A 73 -7.69 6.36 -5.91
N ILE A 74 -7.17 5.16 -5.97
CA ILE A 74 -5.74 4.88 -6.10
C ILE A 74 -5.50 4.40 -7.53
N GLN A 75 -4.50 4.97 -8.19
CA GLN A 75 -3.94 4.41 -9.42
C GLN A 75 -2.68 3.62 -9.05
N THR A 76 -2.67 2.34 -9.39
CA THR A 76 -1.48 1.50 -9.30
C THR A 76 -0.98 1.16 -10.69
N GLU A 77 0.31 1.32 -10.90
CA GLU A 77 1.01 0.88 -12.09
C GLU A 77 1.96 -0.25 -11.73
N LEU A 78 1.86 -1.34 -12.47
CA LEU A 78 2.76 -2.49 -12.37
C LEU A 78 3.57 -2.60 -13.66
N TYR A 79 4.89 -2.65 -13.51
CA TYR A 79 5.82 -2.74 -14.62
C TYR A 79 6.44 -4.14 -14.63
N PHE A 80 6.14 -4.89 -15.69
CA PHE A 80 6.56 -6.27 -15.87
C PHE A 80 7.65 -6.33 -16.93
N GLY A 81 8.85 -6.77 -16.55
CA GLY A 81 9.89 -7.13 -17.51
C GLY A 81 9.52 -8.43 -18.22
N THR A 82 9.93 -8.58 -19.47
CA THR A 82 9.58 -9.77 -20.26
C THR A 82 10.76 -10.72 -20.50
N THR A 83 11.97 -10.36 -20.10
CA THR A 83 13.14 -11.23 -20.24
C THR A 83 13.21 -12.18 -19.04
N LYS A 84 13.08 -13.48 -19.29
CA LYS A 84 13.21 -14.54 -18.27
C LYS A 84 14.66 -14.73 -17.86
N ALA A 85 14.92 -15.37 -16.73
CA ALA A 85 16.27 -15.60 -16.21
C ALA A 85 17.18 -16.39 -17.17
N ASP A 86 16.60 -17.22 -18.05
CA ASP A 86 17.31 -17.96 -19.10
C ASP A 86 17.63 -17.10 -20.36
N GLY A 87 17.24 -15.81 -20.36
CA GLY A 87 17.44 -14.88 -21.48
C GLY A 87 16.38 -14.99 -22.57
N THR A 88 15.39 -15.85 -22.45
CA THR A 88 14.26 -15.89 -23.39
C THR A 88 13.23 -14.81 -23.08
N GLU A 89 12.55 -14.32 -24.10
CA GLU A 89 11.45 -13.36 -23.89
C GLU A 89 10.12 -14.06 -23.63
N LEU A 90 9.35 -13.49 -22.73
CA LEU A 90 7.94 -13.85 -22.53
C LEU A 90 7.14 -13.40 -23.76
N THR A 91 6.35 -14.29 -24.31
CA THR A 91 5.46 -13.99 -25.44
C THR A 91 4.23 -13.19 -24.98
N ASP A 92 3.57 -12.49 -25.90
CA ASP A 92 2.32 -11.80 -25.62
C ASP A 92 1.23 -12.77 -25.16
N ASP A 93 1.18 -13.98 -25.72
CA ASP A 93 0.21 -15.02 -25.35
C ASP A 93 0.44 -15.51 -23.91
N GLU A 94 1.67 -15.73 -23.49
CA GLU A 94 2.01 -16.11 -22.10
C GLU A 94 1.59 -14.99 -21.13
N PHE A 95 1.88 -13.72 -21.48
CA PHE A 95 1.47 -12.60 -20.64
C PHE A 95 -0.06 -12.45 -20.57
N ASN A 96 -0.76 -12.61 -21.70
CA ASN A 96 -2.22 -12.55 -21.73
C ASN A 96 -2.85 -13.65 -20.88
N LEU A 97 -2.30 -14.87 -20.91
CA LEU A 97 -2.75 -15.97 -20.05
C LEU A 97 -2.57 -15.65 -18.56
N PHE A 98 -1.42 -15.06 -18.19
CA PHE A 98 -1.19 -14.57 -16.82
C PHE A 98 -2.18 -13.45 -16.44
N LEU A 99 -2.41 -12.50 -17.33
CA LEU A 99 -3.37 -11.41 -17.14
C LEU A 99 -4.76 -11.94 -16.82
N ASP A 100 -5.24 -12.90 -17.64
CA ASP A 100 -6.57 -13.49 -17.49
C ASP A 100 -6.72 -14.33 -16.22
N LYS A 101 -5.66 -15.01 -15.81
CA LYS A 101 -5.67 -15.90 -14.65
C LYS A 101 -5.44 -15.18 -13.33
N GLU A 102 -4.52 -14.23 -13.29
CA GLU A 102 -4.02 -13.67 -12.04
C GLU A 102 -4.48 -12.22 -11.81
N ILE A 103 -4.59 -11.39 -12.86
CA ILE A 103 -4.86 -9.96 -12.69
C ILE A 103 -6.36 -9.66 -12.83
N THR A 104 -6.96 -10.06 -13.94
CA THR A 104 -8.38 -9.77 -14.26
C THR A 104 -9.34 -10.24 -13.16
N PRO A 105 -9.21 -11.43 -12.56
CA PRO A 105 -10.15 -11.87 -11.52
C PRO A 105 -10.03 -11.08 -10.22
N ARG A 106 -8.87 -10.46 -9.96
CA ARG A 106 -8.65 -9.62 -8.79
C ARG A 106 -9.15 -8.18 -8.97
N PHE A 107 -9.19 -7.72 -10.23
CA PHE A 107 -9.61 -6.37 -10.63
C PHE A 107 -10.62 -6.40 -11.77
N PRO A 108 -11.84 -6.95 -11.54
CA PRO A 108 -12.83 -7.15 -12.58
C PRO A 108 -13.44 -5.84 -13.11
N ASP A 109 -13.31 -4.73 -12.37
CA ASP A 109 -13.87 -3.43 -12.75
C ASP A 109 -13.09 -2.78 -13.91
N GLY A 110 -11.88 -3.27 -14.21
CA GLY A 110 -11.11 -2.85 -15.36
C GLY A 110 -9.65 -2.56 -15.05
N LEU A 111 -8.88 -2.63 -16.11
CA LEU A 111 -7.45 -2.32 -16.12
C LEU A 111 -7.05 -1.88 -17.55
N THR A 112 -5.88 -1.28 -17.66
CA THR A 112 -5.30 -0.92 -18.97
C THR A 112 -3.92 -1.55 -19.08
N VAL A 113 -3.65 -2.16 -20.24
CA VAL A 113 -2.35 -2.78 -20.54
C VAL A 113 -1.66 -1.95 -21.62
N LEU A 114 -0.41 -1.58 -21.37
CA LEU A 114 0.45 -0.87 -22.31
C LEU A 114 1.73 -1.67 -22.52
N THR A 115 2.19 -1.75 -23.77
CA THR A 115 3.52 -2.30 -24.08
C THR A 115 4.49 -1.15 -24.23
N GLY A 116 5.65 -1.29 -23.60
CA GLY A 116 6.71 -0.31 -23.64
C GLY A 116 8.08 -0.96 -23.79
N TYR A 117 9.11 -0.13 -23.62
CA TYR A 117 10.51 -0.53 -23.58
C TYR A 117 11.13 0.00 -22.31
N GLY A 118 11.65 -0.89 -21.48
CA GLY A 118 12.19 -0.57 -20.17
C GLY A 118 13.73 -0.64 -20.16
N GLN A 119 14.31 0.16 -19.28
CA GLN A 119 15.73 0.08 -18.93
C GLN A 119 15.84 0.08 -17.40
N TRP A 120 16.58 -0.85 -16.89
CA TRP A 120 16.74 -1.00 -15.44
C TRP A 120 18.15 -1.50 -15.11
N ARG A 121 18.40 -1.63 -13.82
CA ARG A 121 19.65 -2.18 -13.31
C ARG A 121 19.33 -3.45 -12.55
N THR A 122 19.94 -4.56 -12.95
CA THR A 122 19.79 -5.85 -12.28
C THR A 122 20.31 -5.81 -10.85
N ALA A 123 19.99 -6.82 -10.04
CA ALA A 123 20.53 -6.97 -8.69
C ALA A 123 22.08 -7.07 -8.69
N ALA A 124 22.69 -7.55 -9.77
CA ALA A 124 24.13 -7.59 -9.96
C ALA A 124 24.73 -6.21 -10.31
N GLY A 125 23.89 -5.19 -10.55
CA GLY A 125 24.31 -3.84 -10.88
C GLY A 125 24.51 -3.57 -12.38
N GLU A 126 24.20 -4.54 -13.25
CA GLU A 126 24.36 -4.40 -14.69
C GLU A 126 23.15 -3.72 -15.33
N PRO A 127 23.36 -2.74 -16.25
CA PRO A 127 22.27 -2.14 -16.99
C PRO A 127 21.69 -3.15 -17.99
N THR A 128 20.37 -3.23 -18.05
CA THR A 128 19.66 -4.05 -19.02
C THR A 128 18.53 -3.27 -19.69
N SER A 129 18.09 -3.75 -20.83
CA SER A 129 16.97 -3.18 -21.58
C SER A 129 16.12 -4.31 -22.13
N GLU A 130 14.80 -4.18 -21.99
CA GLU A 130 13.88 -5.22 -22.42
C GLU A 130 12.54 -4.64 -22.84
N LYS A 131 11.74 -5.42 -23.55
CA LYS A 131 10.32 -5.16 -23.69
C LYS A 131 9.68 -5.17 -22.29
N SER A 132 8.75 -4.27 -22.03
CA SER A 132 8.07 -4.13 -20.76
C SER A 132 6.57 -4.03 -20.97
N VAL A 133 5.78 -4.64 -20.10
CA VAL A 133 4.35 -4.48 -20.06
C VAL A 133 3.97 -3.70 -18.82
N VAL A 134 3.14 -2.67 -18.99
CA VAL A 134 2.62 -1.84 -17.89
C VAL A 134 1.14 -2.12 -17.73
N VAL A 135 0.73 -2.52 -16.53
CA VAL A 135 -0.68 -2.68 -16.17
C VAL A 135 -1.07 -1.56 -15.23
N ILE A 136 -2.06 -0.77 -15.65
CA ILE A 136 -2.61 0.35 -14.88
C ILE A 136 -3.95 -0.10 -14.32
N ILE A 137 -4.10 0.01 -13.00
CA ILE A 137 -5.30 -0.40 -12.26
C ILE A 137 -5.80 0.81 -11.45
N LEU A 138 -7.08 1.12 -11.57
CA LEU A 138 -7.74 2.15 -10.78
C LEU A 138 -8.74 1.47 -9.84
N TYR A 139 -8.68 1.78 -8.54
CA TYR A 139 -9.57 1.19 -7.54
C TYR A 139 -9.83 2.16 -6.38
N PRO A 140 -10.99 2.05 -5.70
CA PRO A 140 -11.28 2.83 -4.50
C PRO A 140 -10.22 2.60 -3.40
N ALA A 141 -9.90 3.64 -2.64
CA ALA A 141 -9.04 3.49 -1.48
C ALA A 141 -9.66 2.47 -0.50
N ASP A 142 -8.86 1.47 -0.11
CA ASP A 142 -9.26 0.42 0.83
C ASP A 142 -8.44 0.53 2.12
N PRO A 143 -9.02 1.12 3.20
CA PRO A 143 -8.33 1.27 4.47
C PRO A 143 -7.94 -0.07 5.13
N SER A 144 -8.59 -1.18 4.75
CA SER A 144 -8.25 -2.52 5.25
C SER A 144 -6.94 -3.07 4.67
N GLY A 145 -6.46 -2.48 3.56
CA GLY A 145 -5.28 -2.93 2.85
C GLY A 145 -5.49 -4.19 1.99
N GLY A 146 -6.72 -4.72 1.92
CA GLY A 146 -7.01 -5.94 1.15
C GLY A 146 -6.71 -5.79 -0.33
N THR A 147 -6.99 -4.63 -0.91
CA THR A 147 -6.67 -4.35 -2.32
C THR A 147 -5.15 -4.25 -2.54
N SER A 148 -4.41 -3.65 -1.62
CA SER A 148 -2.95 -3.62 -1.67
C SER A 148 -2.34 -5.01 -1.59
N ALA A 149 -2.91 -5.92 -0.79
CA ALA A 149 -2.50 -7.32 -0.73
C ALA A 149 -2.71 -8.03 -2.07
N LYS A 150 -3.86 -7.85 -2.73
CA LYS A 150 -4.11 -8.39 -4.07
C LYS A 150 -3.05 -7.97 -5.09
N VAL A 151 -2.64 -6.69 -5.06
CA VAL A 151 -1.55 -6.18 -5.91
C VAL A 151 -0.23 -6.88 -5.60
N GLN A 152 0.07 -7.09 -4.31
CA GLN A 152 1.30 -7.81 -3.93
C GLN A 152 1.27 -9.26 -4.38
N ASP A 153 0.14 -9.95 -4.26
CA ASP A 153 -0.02 -11.33 -4.71
C ASP A 153 0.25 -11.48 -6.21
N ILE A 154 -0.23 -10.53 -7.04
CA ILE A 154 0.06 -10.49 -8.48
C ILE A 154 1.57 -10.42 -8.75
N ARG A 155 2.27 -9.54 -8.02
CA ARG A 155 3.71 -9.36 -8.18
C ARG A 155 4.49 -10.64 -7.83
N GLU A 156 4.13 -11.29 -6.73
CA GLU A 156 4.77 -12.54 -6.31
C GLU A 156 4.44 -13.70 -7.27
N ALA A 157 3.19 -13.76 -7.77
CA ALA A 157 2.80 -14.76 -8.77
C ALA A 157 3.64 -14.61 -10.06
N TYR A 158 3.79 -13.39 -10.57
CA TYR A 158 4.60 -13.14 -11.77
C TYR A 158 6.07 -13.51 -11.59
N LYS A 159 6.66 -13.10 -10.49
CA LYS A 159 8.05 -13.43 -10.17
C LYS A 159 8.28 -14.94 -10.09
N THR A 160 7.31 -15.67 -9.51
CA THR A 160 7.39 -17.13 -9.35
C THR A 160 7.17 -17.85 -10.68
N GLU A 161 6.17 -17.42 -11.47
CA GLU A 161 5.80 -18.09 -12.71
C GLU A 161 6.84 -17.92 -13.83
N PHE A 162 7.46 -16.73 -13.89
CA PHE A 162 8.38 -16.36 -14.98
C PHE A 162 9.84 -16.17 -14.55
N ASP A 163 10.16 -16.55 -13.31
CA ASP A 163 11.52 -16.44 -12.72
C ASP A 163 12.08 -14.99 -12.83
N GLN A 164 11.25 -14.01 -12.45
CA GLN A 164 11.60 -12.60 -12.52
C GLN A 164 12.16 -12.10 -11.19
N GLU A 165 13.19 -11.26 -11.25
CA GLU A 165 13.78 -10.65 -10.03
C GLU A 165 12.77 -9.76 -9.31
N SER A 166 12.04 -8.93 -10.06
CA SER A 166 11.14 -7.94 -9.50
C SER A 166 10.02 -7.53 -10.46
N VAL A 167 8.96 -6.98 -9.90
CA VAL A 167 7.94 -6.20 -10.60
C VAL A 167 7.86 -4.84 -9.91
N LEU A 168 8.15 -3.76 -10.64
CA LEU A 168 8.03 -2.41 -10.11
C LEU A 168 6.54 -2.10 -9.88
N ARG A 169 6.23 -1.52 -8.72
CA ARG A 169 4.92 -1.00 -8.37
C ARG A 169 5.04 0.49 -8.06
N ALA A 170 4.18 1.29 -8.67
CA ALA A 170 4.01 2.70 -8.36
C ALA A 170 2.55 2.98 -8.01
N ASP A 171 2.31 3.67 -6.90
CA ASP A 171 0.97 4.02 -6.44
C ASP A 171 0.81 5.54 -6.40
N THR A 172 -0.28 6.03 -6.98
CA THR A 172 -0.71 7.44 -6.90
C THR A 172 -2.05 7.50 -6.17
N PRO A 173 -2.08 7.95 -4.92
CA PRO A 173 -3.32 8.14 -4.17
C PRO A 173 -4.02 9.43 -4.59
N GLY A 174 -5.35 9.51 -4.33
CA GLY A 174 -6.12 10.73 -4.52
C GLY A 174 -6.42 11.07 -5.98
N VAL A 175 -6.40 10.09 -6.88
CA VAL A 175 -6.82 10.28 -8.26
C VAL A 175 -8.34 10.44 -8.32
N CYS A 176 -8.82 11.50 -8.96
CA CYS A 176 -10.25 11.75 -9.09
C CYS A 176 -10.81 10.99 -10.30
N VAL A 177 -11.70 10.04 -10.04
CA VAL A 177 -12.29 9.16 -11.06
C VAL A 177 -13.80 9.36 -11.13
N SER A 178 -14.33 9.55 -12.33
CA SER A 178 -15.77 9.58 -12.65
C SER A 178 -16.06 8.69 -13.86
N PHE A 179 -17.25 8.10 -13.88
CA PHE A 179 -17.74 7.25 -14.98
C PHE A 179 -18.99 7.83 -15.58
#